data_b02899fe818daccf3f35ada9596ae5d3
#
_entry.id   b02899fe818daccf3f35ada9596ae5d3
#
_cell.length_a   1.000
_cell.length_b   1.000
_cell.length_c   1.000
_cell.angle_alpha   90.00
_cell.angle_beta   90.00
_cell.angle_gamma   90.00
#
_symmetry.space_group_name_H-M   'P 1'
#
loop_
_entity.id
_entity.type
_entity.pdbx_description
1 polymer ?
#
loop_
_entity_poly.entity_id
_entity_poly.type
_entity_poly.pdbx_seq_one_letter_code
_entity_poly.pdbx_strand_id
1 'polypeptide(L)'
;VYHDVQDKQDGQRIAYAGDFVRTVADNNYIVMETNAQGIGWDARTQFPPYDNQLRQNVYAHYASGANMVEYWHWSTLHYGQETYWRGVLGHDLQPNRIYKEFTTTAKELERIGSHIVNLKKKNRAAILYSHDSYHALGFMPYTYKSNYPIDMVHKALYFQNIETDIIPCDKTT
;
A
#
# COMPACT_ATOMS: atom_id res chain seq x y z
N VAL A 1 2.10 -3.43 3.29
CA VAL A 1 2.11 -3.26 1.83
C VAL A 1 3.27 -2.39 1.41
N TYR A 2 4.16 -2.92 0.60
CA TYR A 2 5.21 -2.15 -0.05
C TYR A 2 4.74 -1.71 -1.43
N HIS A 3 5.10 -0.51 -1.80
CA HIS A 3 4.73 0.09 -3.07
C HIS A 3 5.98 0.47 -3.87
N ASP A 4 5.83 0.56 -5.16
CA ASP A 4 6.87 1.09 -6.04
C ASP A 4 7.15 2.57 -5.73
N VAL A 5 8.25 3.07 -6.23
CA VAL A 5 8.69 4.46 -6.08
C VAL A 5 8.92 5.09 -7.46
N GLN A 6 9.09 6.39 -7.50
CA GLN A 6 9.32 7.18 -8.70
C GLN A 6 8.21 6.95 -9.75
N ASP A 7 8.54 6.82 -11.02
CA ASP A 7 7.56 6.68 -12.10
C ASP A 7 6.79 5.35 -12.11
N LYS A 8 7.21 4.38 -11.30
CA LYS A 8 6.53 3.09 -11.18
C LYS A 8 5.37 3.10 -10.19
N GLN A 9 5.26 4.17 -9.40
CA GLN A 9 4.22 4.29 -8.40
C GLN A 9 2.94 4.81 -9.04
N ASP A 10 1.91 3.98 -9.12
CA ASP A 10 0.61 4.31 -9.72
C ASP A 10 -0.57 4.30 -8.73
N GLY A 11 -0.31 3.95 -7.47
CA GLY A 11 -1.33 3.88 -6.42
C GLY A 11 -2.25 2.65 -6.49
N GLN A 12 -2.31 1.96 -7.60
CA GLN A 12 -3.21 0.82 -7.80
C GLN A 12 -2.94 -0.32 -6.82
N ARG A 13 -1.66 -0.59 -6.50
CA ARG A 13 -1.29 -1.64 -5.53
C ARG A 13 -1.78 -1.33 -4.12
N ILE A 14 -1.74 -0.07 -3.72
CA ILE A 14 -2.26 0.38 -2.43
C ILE A 14 -3.79 0.20 -2.40
N ALA A 15 -4.47 0.65 -3.45
CA ALA A 15 -5.91 0.49 -3.59
C ALA A 15 -6.33 -0.97 -3.58
N TYR A 16 -5.66 -1.83 -4.38
CA TYR A 16 -5.94 -3.27 -4.43
C TYR A 16 -5.84 -3.94 -3.05
N ALA A 17 -4.74 -3.69 -2.34
CA ALA A 17 -4.54 -4.26 -1.01
C ALA A 17 -5.59 -3.76 -0.01
N GLY A 18 -5.91 -2.47 -0.05
CA GLY A 18 -6.91 -1.86 0.81
C GLY A 18 -8.33 -2.37 0.53
N ASP A 19 -8.71 -2.47 -0.74
CA ASP A 19 -10.01 -2.98 -1.15
C ASP A 19 -10.22 -4.45 -0.75
N PHE A 20 -9.16 -5.25 -0.80
CA PHE A 20 -9.19 -6.64 -0.34
C PHE A 20 -9.30 -6.74 1.19
N VAL A 21 -8.40 -6.07 1.93
CA VAL A 21 -8.33 -6.19 3.40
C VAL A 21 -9.59 -5.62 4.06
N ARG A 22 -10.11 -4.50 3.56
CA ARG A 22 -11.32 -3.86 4.10
C ARG A 22 -12.53 -4.79 4.02
N THR A 23 -12.71 -5.51 2.94
CA THR A 23 -13.85 -6.44 2.78
C THR A 23 -13.69 -7.72 3.58
N VAL A 24 -12.47 -8.24 3.73
CA VAL A 24 -12.19 -9.39 4.60
C VAL A 24 -12.47 -9.04 6.06
N ALA A 25 -12.03 -7.88 6.52
CA ALA A 25 -12.23 -7.43 7.89
C ALA A 25 -13.66 -6.87 8.16
N ASP A 26 -14.40 -6.54 7.10
CA ASP A 26 -15.67 -5.79 7.17
C ASP A 26 -15.54 -4.47 7.94
N ASN A 27 -14.37 -3.85 7.85
CA ASN A 27 -14.06 -2.62 8.57
C ASN A 27 -12.87 -1.88 7.96
N ASN A 28 -12.63 -0.66 8.42
CA ASN A 28 -11.36 0.02 8.23
C ASN A 28 -10.22 -0.81 8.81
N TYR A 29 -9.02 -0.58 8.33
CA TYR A 29 -7.83 -1.36 8.70
C TYR A 29 -6.67 -0.45 9.11
N ILE A 30 -5.61 -1.05 9.57
CA ILE A 30 -4.33 -0.40 9.82
C ILE A 30 -3.25 -1.00 8.93
N VAL A 31 -2.36 -0.15 8.44
CA VAL A 31 -1.18 -0.57 7.68
C VAL A 31 -0.04 -0.71 8.68
N MET A 32 0.24 -1.95 9.07
CA MET A 32 1.26 -2.25 10.08
C MET A 32 2.69 -2.11 9.54
N GLU A 33 2.86 -2.06 8.23
CA GLU A 33 4.17 -1.91 7.61
C GLU A 33 4.06 -1.44 6.16
N THR A 34 4.76 -0.35 5.85
CA THR A 34 5.01 0.12 4.48
C THR A 34 6.38 0.81 4.41
N ASN A 35 6.88 1.03 3.20
CA ASN A 35 8.19 1.64 3.04
C ASN A 35 8.15 3.18 3.17
N ALA A 36 9.08 3.72 3.95
CA ALA A 36 9.30 5.17 4.02
C ALA A 36 10.05 5.70 2.79
N GLN A 37 10.98 4.91 2.28
CA GLN A 37 11.81 5.21 1.12
C GLN A 37 11.99 3.97 0.24
N GLY A 38 13.05 3.93 -0.54
CA GLY A 38 13.41 2.74 -1.31
C GLY A 38 13.72 1.56 -0.39
N ILE A 39 13.29 0.39 -0.82
CA ILE A 39 13.62 -0.88 -0.21
C ILE A 39 14.40 -1.73 -1.21
N GLY A 40 15.33 -2.54 -0.72
CA GLY A 40 16.12 -3.41 -1.56
C GLY A 40 17.15 -4.18 -0.75
N TRP A 41 17.71 -5.19 -1.37
CA TRP A 41 18.67 -6.10 -0.75
C TRP A 41 20.12 -5.86 -1.24
N ASP A 42 20.29 -4.93 -2.18
CA ASP A 42 21.57 -4.55 -2.72
C ASP A 42 21.61 -3.06 -3.15
N ALA A 43 22.78 -2.57 -3.53
CA ALA A 43 22.99 -1.18 -3.92
C ALA A 43 22.30 -0.80 -5.25
N ARG A 44 21.90 -1.76 -6.08
CA ARG A 44 21.34 -1.50 -7.42
C ARG A 44 19.88 -1.09 -7.39
N THR A 45 19.19 -1.37 -6.29
CA THR A 45 17.75 -1.15 -6.13
C THR A 45 17.42 0.04 -5.23
N GLN A 46 18.40 0.93 -4.98
CA GLN A 46 18.28 2.08 -4.09
C GLN A 46 17.67 3.30 -4.80
N PHE A 47 16.40 3.21 -5.19
CA PHE A 47 15.67 4.32 -5.81
C PHE A 47 14.91 5.12 -4.75
N PRO A 48 15.33 6.36 -4.43
CA PRO A 48 14.59 7.19 -3.49
C PRO A 48 13.26 7.66 -4.13
N PRO A 49 12.19 7.82 -3.34
CA PRO A 49 10.96 8.40 -3.84
C PRO A 49 11.16 9.87 -4.27
N TYR A 50 10.33 10.34 -5.20
CA TYR A 50 10.27 11.76 -5.55
C TYR A 50 9.66 12.57 -4.40
N ASP A 51 9.80 13.88 -4.49
CA ASP A 51 9.20 14.80 -3.52
C ASP A 51 7.68 14.61 -3.48
N ASN A 52 7.14 14.56 -2.28
CA ASN A 52 5.72 14.34 -1.98
C ASN A 52 5.18 12.91 -2.27
N GLN A 53 5.99 11.96 -2.70
CA GLN A 53 5.52 10.59 -2.88
C GLN A 53 5.17 9.89 -1.56
N LEU A 54 5.90 10.16 -0.48
CA LEU A 54 5.54 9.65 0.85
C LEU A 54 4.16 10.19 1.27
N ARG A 55 3.93 11.49 1.10
CA ARG A 55 2.64 12.10 1.38
C ARG A 55 1.52 11.51 0.50
N GLN A 56 1.76 11.34 -0.79
CA GLN A 56 0.83 10.71 -1.73
C GLN A 56 0.44 9.30 -1.28
N ASN A 57 1.42 8.49 -0.85
CA ASN A 57 1.19 7.12 -0.38
C ASN A 57 0.33 7.06 0.87
N VAL A 58 0.60 7.93 1.84
CA VAL A 58 -0.20 8.02 3.06
C VAL A 58 -1.66 8.31 2.72
N TYR A 59 -1.91 9.30 1.88
CA TYR A 59 -3.29 9.63 1.48
C TYR A 59 -3.93 8.52 0.64
N ALA A 60 -3.17 7.81 -0.18
CA ALA A 60 -3.68 6.64 -0.91
C ALA A 60 -4.15 5.52 0.05
N HIS A 61 -3.40 5.27 1.13
CA HIS A 61 -3.81 4.32 2.17
C HIS A 61 -5.11 4.79 2.88
N TYR A 62 -5.19 6.06 3.28
CA TYR A 62 -6.42 6.59 3.90
C TYR A 62 -7.61 6.58 2.93
N ALA A 63 -7.40 6.93 1.67
CA ALA A 63 -8.45 6.85 0.64
C ALA A 63 -8.94 5.42 0.41
N SER A 64 -8.10 4.43 0.68
CA SER A 64 -8.46 3.01 0.62
C SER A 64 -9.08 2.46 1.91
N GLY A 65 -9.21 3.28 2.95
CA GLY A 65 -9.88 2.94 4.21
C GLY A 65 -8.94 2.61 5.38
N ALA A 66 -7.65 2.94 5.29
CA ALA A 66 -6.76 2.81 6.43
C ALA A 66 -7.04 3.89 7.49
N ASN A 67 -6.90 3.53 8.76
CA ASN A 67 -6.94 4.45 9.90
C ASN A 67 -5.57 4.81 10.46
N MET A 68 -4.55 4.03 10.11
CA MET A 68 -3.17 4.22 10.55
C MET A 68 -2.21 3.68 9.50
N VAL A 69 -1.05 4.30 9.40
CA VAL A 69 0.04 3.86 8.52
C VAL A 69 1.33 3.86 9.33
N GLU A 70 1.95 2.70 9.46
CA GLU A 70 3.26 2.51 10.08
C GLU A 70 4.33 2.28 9.02
N TYR A 71 5.50 2.90 9.22
CA TYR A 71 6.60 2.81 8.30
C TYR A 71 7.70 1.87 8.79
N TRP A 72 8.19 1.03 7.92
CA TRP A 72 9.47 0.40 8.06
C TRP A 72 10.52 1.28 7.39
N HIS A 73 11.37 2.01 8.11
CA HIS A 73 11.49 2.12 9.56
C HIS A 73 11.97 3.53 9.94
N TRP A 74 12.17 3.78 11.25
CA TRP A 74 12.55 5.12 11.71
C TRP A 74 13.92 5.55 11.18
N SER A 75 14.95 4.71 11.36
CA SER A 75 16.31 5.00 10.90
C SER A 75 16.89 3.85 10.09
N THR A 76 17.61 4.18 9.03
CA THR A 76 18.29 3.19 8.21
C THR A 76 19.31 2.40 9.05
N LEU A 77 19.26 1.08 8.98
CA LEU A 77 20.13 0.20 9.74
C LEU A 77 21.58 0.27 9.26
N HIS A 78 22.52 0.19 10.20
CA HIS A 78 23.96 0.26 9.91
C HIS A 78 24.59 -1.09 9.56
N TYR A 79 23.90 -2.19 9.88
CA TYR A 79 24.40 -3.54 9.69
C TYR A 79 23.27 -4.54 9.50
N GLY A 80 23.61 -5.73 9.04
CA GLY A 80 22.65 -6.78 8.73
C GLY A 80 22.15 -6.70 7.29
N GLN A 81 21.22 -7.57 6.96
CA GLN A 81 20.70 -7.70 5.59
C GLN A 81 19.86 -6.50 5.14
N GLU A 82 19.21 -5.83 6.09
CA GLU A 82 18.29 -4.71 5.80
C GLU A 82 19.02 -3.34 5.77
N THR A 83 20.33 -3.32 5.70
CA THR A 83 21.14 -2.09 5.54
C THR A 83 20.72 -1.27 4.31
N TYR A 84 20.20 -1.92 3.29
CA TYR A 84 19.73 -1.29 2.06
C TYR A 84 18.26 -0.82 2.12
N TRP A 85 17.55 -1.11 3.20
CA TRP A 85 16.21 -0.61 3.44
C TRP A 85 16.29 0.75 4.12
N ARG A 86 15.78 1.77 3.45
CA ARG A 86 15.95 3.15 3.91
C ARG A 86 14.79 3.58 4.80
N GLY A 87 15.13 3.97 6.02
CA GLY A 87 14.21 4.54 6.98
C GLY A 87 13.89 6.02 6.73
N VAL A 88 13.10 6.59 7.62
CA VAL A 88 12.78 8.04 7.63
C VAL A 88 14.06 8.86 7.81
N LEU A 89 14.96 8.43 8.70
CA LEU A 89 16.32 8.96 8.81
C LEU A 89 17.28 8.13 7.98
N GLY A 90 18.30 8.80 7.42
CA GLY A 90 19.40 8.14 6.71
C GLY A 90 20.37 7.39 7.66
N HIS A 91 21.45 6.84 7.10
CA HIS A 91 22.52 6.20 7.88
C HIS A 91 23.24 7.17 8.82
N ASP A 92 23.24 8.45 8.51
CA ASP A 92 23.81 9.50 9.36
C ASP A 92 22.94 9.88 10.55
N LEU A 93 21.75 9.29 10.66
CA LEU A 93 20.73 9.57 11.68
C LEU A 93 20.30 11.05 11.74
N GLN A 94 20.53 11.80 10.68
CA GLN A 94 20.17 13.22 10.61
C GLN A 94 18.87 13.45 9.82
N PRO A 95 18.15 14.51 10.15
CA PRO A 95 17.01 14.95 9.38
C PRO A 95 17.38 15.23 7.92
N ASN A 96 16.74 14.51 7.02
CA ASN A 96 16.92 14.63 5.57
C ASN A 96 15.63 15.11 4.89
N ARG A 97 15.57 15.05 3.55
CA ARG A 97 14.39 15.41 2.78
C ARG A 97 13.16 14.60 3.19
N ILE A 98 13.31 13.28 3.34
CA ILE A 98 12.19 12.38 3.72
C ILE A 98 11.70 12.67 5.13
N TYR A 99 12.60 12.94 6.08
CA TYR A 99 12.22 13.35 7.43
C TYR A 99 11.37 14.63 7.42
N LYS A 100 11.74 15.61 6.60
CA LYS A 100 10.98 16.86 6.46
C LYS A 100 9.59 16.60 5.89
N GLU A 101 9.50 15.80 4.85
CA GLU A 101 8.23 15.40 4.23
C GLU A 101 7.36 14.60 5.20
N PHE A 102 7.93 13.61 5.89
CA PHE A 102 7.27 12.85 6.95
C PHE A 102 6.70 13.76 8.04
N THR A 103 7.53 14.66 8.58
CA THR A 103 7.10 15.58 9.63
C THR A 103 5.98 16.52 9.17
N THR A 104 6.07 17.03 7.95
CA THR A 104 5.04 17.89 7.37
C THR A 104 3.72 17.14 7.22
N THR A 105 3.77 15.92 6.68
CA THR A 105 2.61 15.05 6.51
C THR A 105 1.99 14.66 7.86
N ALA A 106 2.82 14.32 8.85
CA ALA A 106 2.35 13.97 10.19
C ALA A 106 1.60 15.15 10.86
N LYS A 107 2.13 16.37 10.78
CA LYS A 107 1.45 17.57 11.29
C LYS A 107 0.15 17.88 10.55
N GLU A 108 0.10 17.62 9.25
CA GLU A 108 -1.13 17.76 8.48
C GLU A 108 -2.18 16.75 8.95
N LEU A 109 -1.80 15.48 9.13
CA LEU A 109 -2.69 14.44 9.63
C LEU A 109 -3.13 14.67 11.07
N GLU A 110 -2.27 15.20 11.94
CA GLU A 110 -2.64 15.62 13.29
C GLU A 110 -3.80 16.64 13.26
N ARG A 111 -3.75 17.58 12.33
CA ARG A 111 -4.78 18.62 12.18
C ARG A 111 -6.10 18.10 11.62
N ILE A 112 -6.06 17.17 10.66
CA ILE A 112 -7.26 16.71 9.93
C ILE A 112 -7.71 15.29 10.31
N GLY A 113 -6.94 14.57 11.11
CA GLY A 113 -7.15 13.15 11.41
C GLY A 113 -8.53 12.82 11.94
N SER A 114 -9.07 13.67 12.82
CA SER A 114 -10.43 13.51 13.35
C SER A 114 -11.52 13.56 12.27
N HIS A 115 -11.26 14.15 11.11
CA HIS A 115 -12.19 14.24 10.00
C HIS A 115 -12.07 13.09 9.00
N ILE A 116 -10.93 12.38 8.99
CA ILE A 116 -10.66 11.32 8.00
C ILE A 116 -10.62 9.91 8.60
N VAL A 117 -10.50 9.77 9.92
CA VAL A 117 -10.54 8.46 10.58
C VAL A 117 -11.94 7.85 10.48
N ASN A 118 -12.02 6.55 10.25
CA ASN A 118 -13.27 5.79 10.11
C ASN A 118 -14.18 6.21 8.94
N LEU A 119 -13.68 6.98 7.99
CA LEU A 119 -14.42 7.22 6.77
C LEU A 119 -14.66 5.91 6.03
N LYS A 120 -15.87 5.71 5.55
CA LYS A 120 -16.25 4.52 4.80
C LYS A 120 -16.16 4.79 3.30
N LYS A 121 -15.31 4.03 2.62
CA LYS A 121 -15.21 4.05 1.17
C LYS A 121 -16.54 3.54 0.57
N LYS A 122 -17.09 4.26 -0.40
CA LYS A 122 -18.32 3.87 -1.12
C LYS A 122 -17.92 3.39 -2.51
N ASN A 123 -18.12 2.12 -2.77
CA ASN A 123 -17.73 1.51 -4.03
C ASN A 123 -18.94 1.27 -4.95
N ARG A 124 -18.69 1.24 -6.25
CA ARG A 124 -19.72 1.09 -7.30
C ARG A 124 -19.70 -0.28 -7.94
N ALA A 125 -18.61 -1.01 -7.80
CA ALA A 125 -18.40 -2.34 -8.36
C ALA A 125 -17.84 -3.28 -7.29
N ALA A 126 -18.00 -4.58 -7.50
CA ALA A 126 -17.39 -5.62 -6.70
C ALA A 126 -16.79 -6.70 -7.59
N ILE A 127 -15.60 -7.18 -7.21
CA ILE A 127 -14.96 -8.34 -7.80
C ILE A 127 -15.09 -9.48 -6.79
N LEU A 128 -15.71 -10.59 -7.20
CA LEU A 128 -15.79 -11.78 -6.35
C LEU A 128 -14.47 -12.53 -6.33
N TYR A 129 -13.97 -12.81 -5.15
CA TYR A 129 -12.75 -13.56 -4.91
C TYR A 129 -13.08 -14.94 -4.33
N SER A 130 -12.62 -15.99 -4.99
CA SER A 130 -12.72 -17.35 -4.48
C SER A 130 -11.35 -17.87 -4.06
N HIS A 131 -11.21 -18.19 -2.78
CA HIS A 131 -9.98 -18.77 -2.24
C HIS A 131 -9.67 -20.14 -2.86
N ASP A 132 -10.71 -20.95 -3.07
CA ASP A 132 -10.57 -22.26 -3.73
C ASP A 132 -10.10 -22.11 -5.17
N SER A 133 -10.68 -21.16 -5.90
CA SER A 133 -10.24 -20.87 -7.28
C SER A 133 -8.79 -20.38 -7.32
N TYR A 134 -8.40 -19.54 -6.36
CA TYR A 134 -7.02 -19.07 -6.23
C TYR A 134 -6.04 -20.23 -6.08
N HIS A 135 -6.33 -21.18 -5.18
CA HIS A 135 -5.49 -22.34 -4.97
C HIS A 135 -5.52 -23.31 -6.15
N ALA A 136 -6.70 -23.58 -6.73
CA ALA A 136 -6.83 -24.41 -7.90
C ALA A 136 -6.04 -23.87 -9.11
N LEU A 137 -6.14 -22.56 -9.38
CA LEU A 137 -5.36 -21.91 -10.45
C LEU A 137 -3.85 -21.93 -10.16
N GLY A 138 -3.44 -21.86 -8.90
CA GLY A 138 -2.03 -21.98 -8.51
C GLY A 138 -1.46 -23.39 -8.67
N PHE A 139 -2.31 -24.40 -8.57
CA PHE A 139 -1.93 -25.81 -8.74
C PHE A 139 -1.90 -26.24 -10.22
N MET A 140 -2.77 -25.65 -11.03
CA MET A 140 -2.87 -25.99 -12.44
C MET A 140 -1.71 -25.39 -13.26
N PRO A 141 -1.28 -26.00 -14.37
CA PRO A 141 -0.17 -25.52 -15.20
C PRO A 141 -0.59 -24.35 -16.10
N TYR A 142 -1.17 -23.31 -15.53
CA TYR A 142 -1.54 -22.11 -16.27
C TYR A 142 -0.37 -21.14 -16.40
N THR A 143 -0.38 -20.35 -17.48
CA THR A 143 0.64 -19.34 -17.77
C THR A 143 0.62 -18.18 -16.77
N TYR A 144 -0.54 -17.87 -16.22
CA TYR A 144 -0.73 -16.74 -15.31
C TYR A 144 -0.72 -17.17 -13.84
N LYS A 145 -0.25 -16.27 -12.97
CA LYS A 145 -0.37 -16.46 -11.52
C LYS A 145 -1.83 -16.49 -11.10
N SER A 146 -2.13 -17.21 -10.03
CA SER A 146 -3.49 -17.47 -9.56
C SER A 146 -4.34 -16.23 -9.29
N ASN A 147 -3.74 -15.13 -8.82
CA ASN A 147 -4.46 -13.87 -8.58
C ASN A 147 -4.43 -12.89 -9.77
N TYR A 148 -3.77 -13.24 -10.87
CA TYR A 148 -3.61 -12.36 -12.02
C TYR A 148 -4.92 -11.84 -12.60
N PRO A 149 -5.98 -12.67 -12.80
CA PRO A 149 -7.24 -12.17 -13.35
C PRO A 149 -7.90 -11.07 -12.49
N ILE A 150 -7.85 -11.22 -11.15
CA ILE A 150 -8.44 -10.25 -10.21
C ILE A 150 -7.66 -8.93 -10.25
N ASP A 151 -6.33 -9.01 -10.22
CA ASP A 151 -5.46 -7.84 -10.31
C ASP A 151 -5.69 -7.08 -11.62
N MET A 152 -5.81 -7.77 -12.75
CA MET A 152 -6.07 -7.14 -14.06
C MET A 152 -7.42 -6.45 -14.12
N VAL A 153 -8.48 -7.07 -13.60
CA VAL A 153 -9.81 -6.46 -13.56
C VAL A 153 -9.82 -5.26 -12.63
N HIS A 154 -9.27 -5.39 -11.42
CA HIS A 154 -9.14 -4.28 -10.49
C HIS A 154 -8.36 -3.12 -11.09
N LYS A 155 -7.22 -3.40 -11.73
CA LYS A 155 -6.39 -2.40 -12.39
C LYS A 155 -7.14 -1.67 -13.50
N ALA A 156 -7.90 -2.39 -14.33
CA ALA A 156 -8.71 -1.80 -15.38
C ALA A 156 -9.79 -0.87 -14.82
N LEU A 157 -10.48 -1.27 -13.75
CA LEU A 157 -11.49 -0.45 -13.08
C LEU A 157 -10.88 0.76 -12.41
N TYR A 158 -9.76 0.58 -11.71
CA TYR A 158 -9.03 1.64 -11.03
C TYR A 158 -8.65 2.79 -11.99
N PHE A 159 -8.07 2.47 -13.14
CA PHE A 159 -7.69 3.49 -14.14
C PHE A 159 -8.89 4.12 -14.87
N GLN A 160 -10.07 3.54 -14.75
CA GLN A 160 -11.33 4.17 -15.18
C GLN A 160 -12.02 4.97 -14.06
N ASN A 161 -11.37 5.13 -12.91
CA ASN A 161 -11.95 5.76 -11.71
C ASN A 161 -13.24 5.10 -11.25
N ILE A 162 -13.31 3.77 -11.37
CA ILE A 162 -14.43 2.97 -10.86
C ILE A 162 -14.01 2.34 -9.54
N GLU A 163 -14.55 2.86 -8.47
CA GLU A 163 -14.30 2.35 -7.12
C GLU A 163 -14.83 0.93 -6.95
N THR A 164 -14.00 0.05 -6.41
CA THR A 164 -14.25 -1.39 -6.44
C THR A 164 -13.96 -2.01 -5.06
N ASP A 165 -14.79 -2.97 -4.65
CA ASP A 165 -14.51 -3.90 -3.57
C ASP A 165 -14.02 -5.25 -4.12
N ILE A 166 -13.19 -5.97 -3.35
CA ILE A 166 -12.82 -7.36 -3.63
C ILE A 166 -13.46 -8.22 -2.54
N ILE A 167 -14.55 -8.87 -2.84
CA ILE A 167 -15.41 -9.56 -1.86
C ILE A 167 -15.14 -11.05 -1.90
N PRO A 168 -14.74 -11.69 -0.79
CA PRO A 168 -14.67 -13.15 -0.70
C PRO A 168 -16.03 -13.79 -0.93
N CYS A 169 -16.07 -14.86 -1.75
CA CYS A 169 -17.32 -15.53 -2.13
C CYS A 169 -18.08 -16.12 -0.94
N ASP A 170 -17.39 -16.49 0.13
CA ASP A 170 -17.98 -16.99 1.37
C ASP A 170 -18.70 -15.93 2.21
N LYS A 171 -18.50 -14.65 1.88
CA LYS A 171 -19.19 -13.50 2.51
C LYS A 171 -20.43 -13.01 1.75
N THR A 172 -20.79 -13.68 0.67
CA THR A 172 -21.95 -13.28 -0.17
C THR A 172 -23.23 -14.03 0.20
N THR A 173 -23.20 -14.89 1.20
CA THR A 173 -24.35 -15.63 1.75
C THR A 173 -24.74 -15.05 3.16
#